data_66a0d56e0c499122f93987f5026912b4
#
_entry.id   66a0d56e0c499122f93987f5026912b4
#
_cell.length_a   1.000
_cell.length_b   1.000
_cell.length_c   1.000
_cell.angle_alpha   90.00
_cell.angle_beta   90.00
_cell.angle_gamma   90.00
#
_symmetry.space_group_name_H-M   'P 1'
#
loop_
_entity.id
_entity.type
_entity.pdbx_description
1 polymer ?
#
loop_
_entity_poly.entity_id
_entity_poly.type
_entity_poly.pdbx_seq_one_letter_code
_entity_poly.pdbx_strand_id
1 'polypeptide(L)'
;MGYRGRDAVLDGVDLDVQPGRRLAFVGANGAGKTTLLRAVAGSVAATSGDVVVDGVALQRSRRGLERHRQLVQLVLQDPADQLFSADVFADVSFGPTNLGLPPDEVRRRVEETLDVLGISDLADRPVHQLSFGQQKRVAIAGAVAMRPAYLLLDEPTAGLDPAGVEALLASLTSLEERGTTIALSTHDLAFAWEWADDLALLHDGHLRQDAAHRVLSDEPALHAAALRAPWQAQMLARAGVRCAGAQTSRDGGVNEVVGGDAGPGDAGGEGNGAGRRPVGGGIPRAVDEVYDAVISGGSQSPKRPTRME
;
A
#
# COMPACT_ATOMS: atom_id res chain seq x y z
N MET A 1 20.35 1.66 6.19
CA MET A 1 20.38 1.21 4.79
C MET A 1 20.88 2.35 3.91
N GLY A 2 21.84 2.14 3.02
CA GLY A 2 22.38 3.23 2.20
C GLY A 2 23.02 2.69 0.92
N TYR A 3 23.17 3.56 -0.08
CA TYR A 3 23.93 3.26 -1.29
C TYR A 3 25.43 3.42 -0.98
N ARG A 4 26.30 2.60 -1.61
CA ARG A 4 27.77 2.68 -1.42
C ARG A 4 28.25 4.14 -1.53
N GLY A 5 28.81 4.70 -0.44
CA GLY A 5 29.40 6.05 -0.41
C GLY A 5 28.42 7.19 -0.09
N ARG A 6 27.20 6.91 0.41
CA ARG A 6 26.25 7.90 0.94
C ARG A 6 25.84 7.48 2.36
N ASP A 7 25.44 8.47 3.17
CA ASP A 7 24.86 8.25 4.49
C ASP A 7 23.64 7.32 4.41
N ALA A 8 23.38 6.61 5.50
CA ALA A 8 22.24 5.69 5.56
C ALA A 8 20.93 6.43 5.24
N VAL A 9 20.24 6.00 4.18
CA VAL A 9 18.94 6.57 3.77
C VAL A 9 17.83 6.13 4.73
N LEU A 10 17.99 4.95 5.34
CA LEU A 10 17.03 4.35 6.28
C LEU A 10 17.82 3.76 7.44
N ASP A 11 17.39 4.04 8.67
CA ASP A 11 18.04 3.59 9.91
C ASP A 11 16.98 3.06 10.90
N GLY A 12 17.18 1.82 11.38
CA GLY A 12 16.30 1.20 12.38
C GLY A 12 14.83 1.13 11.94
N VAL A 13 14.55 0.72 10.69
CA VAL A 13 13.20 0.64 10.14
C VAL A 13 12.60 -0.73 10.42
N ASP A 14 11.49 -0.74 11.18
CA ASP A 14 10.60 -1.89 11.34
C ASP A 14 9.33 -1.68 10.50
N LEU A 15 9.00 -2.66 9.66
CA LEU A 15 7.87 -2.63 8.75
C LEU A 15 7.12 -3.95 8.79
N ASP A 16 5.80 -3.89 8.94
CA ASP A 16 4.91 -5.04 8.85
C ASP A 16 3.90 -4.86 7.71
N VAL A 17 3.92 -5.76 6.73
CA VAL A 17 2.97 -5.80 5.62
C VAL A 17 2.01 -6.96 5.85
N GLN A 18 0.87 -6.67 6.45
CA GLN A 18 -0.12 -7.68 6.81
C GLN A 18 -0.89 -8.18 5.59
N PRO A 19 -1.03 -9.52 5.41
CA PRO A 19 -1.80 -10.07 4.31
C PRO A 19 -3.23 -9.52 4.25
N GLY A 20 -3.64 -9.12 3.04
CA GLY A 20 -4.98 -8.60 2.77
C GLY A 20 -5.27 -7.18 3.29
N ARG A 21 -4.26 -6.47 3.84
CA ARG A 21 -4.38 -5.07 4.22
C ARG A 21 -3.66 -4.16 3.23
N ARG A 22 -4.26 -3.02 2.96
CA ARG A 22 -3.70 -1.98 2.08
C ARG A 22 -2.72 -1.11 2.86
N LEU A 23 -1.45 -1.13 2.48
CA LEU A 23 -0.41 -0.32 3.10
C LEU A 23 0.04 0.80 2.18
N ALA A 24 0.00 2.05 2.64
CA ALA A 24 0.57 3.18 1.92
C ALA A 24 1.87 3.66 2.58
N PHE A 25 2.93 3.86 1.77
CA PHE A 25 4.16 4.53 2.17
C PHE A 25 4.08 5.99 1.79
N VAL A 26 4.18 6.88 2.76
CA VAL A 26 4.19 8.33 2.54
C VAL A 26 5.47 8.95 3.12
N GLY A 27 5.84 10.10 2.57
CA GLY A 27 7.03 10.84 2.99
C GLY A 27 7.45 11.81 1.89
N ALA A 28 8.26 12.78 2.23
CA ALA A 28 8.80 13.75 1.28
C ALA A 28 9.58 13.08 0.14
N ASN A 29 9.81 13.80 -0.95
CA ASN A 29 10.68 13.33 -2.02
C ASN A 29 12.10 13.12 -1.45
N GLY A 30 12.68 11.96 -1.74
CA GLY A 30 13.99 11.58 -1.19
C GLY A 30 13.96 10.96 0.22
N ALA A 31 12.80 10.84 0.89
CA ALA A 31 12.69 10.22 2.22
C ALA A 31 13.07 8.72 2.27
N GLY A 32 13.24 8.07 1.10
CA GLY A 32 13.68 6.67 1.04
C GLY A 32 12.60 5.67 0.68
N LYS A 33 11.39 6.10 0.27
CA LYS A 33 10.27 5.21 -0.12
C LYS A 33 10.69 4.16 -1.15
N THR A 34 11.21 4.58 -2.29
CA THR A 34 11.71 3.67 -3.35
C THR A 34 12.83 2.76 -2.86
N THR A 35 13.73 3.27 -2.00
CA THR A 35 14.81 2.47 -1.41
C THR A 35 14.27 1.36 -0.52
N LEU A 36 13.25 1.67 0.30
CA LEU A 36 12.56 0.71 1.15
C LEU A 36 11.85 -0.36 0.30
N LEU A 37 11.06 0.06 -0.69
CA LEU A 37 10.38 -0.87 -1.60
C LEU A 37 11.36 -1.80 -2.32
N ARG A 38 12.49 -1.27 -2.82
CA ARG A 38 13.55 -2.07 -3.45
C ARG A 38 14.23 -3.04 -2.48
N ALA A 39 14.34 -2.66 -1.22
CA ALA A 39 14.88 -3.55 -0.20
C ALA A 39 13.93 -4.68 0.13
N VAL A 40 12.65 -4.38 0.34
CA VAL A 40 11.60 -5.38 0.57
C VAL A 40 11.49 -6.33 -0.61
N ALA A 41 11.56 -5.83 -1.86
CA ALA A 41 11.61 -6.66 -3.08
C ALA A 41 12.92 -7.44 -3.28
N GLY A 42 13.92 -7.27 -2.38
CA GLY A 42 15.20 -7.96 -2.48
C GLY A 42 16.16 -7.41 -3.56
N SER A 43 15.83 -6.30 -4.23
CA SER A 43 16.66 -5.67 -5.26
C SER A 43 17.86 -4.92 -4.67
N VAL A 44 17.72 -4.39 -3.46
CA VAL A 44 18.78 -3.71 -2.70
C VAL A 44 19.04 -4.47 -1.40
N ALA A 45 20.33 -4.62 -1.04
CA ALA A 45 20.70 -5.25 0.22
C ALA A 45 20.48 -4.29 1.40
N ALA A 46 19.87 -4.77 2.48
CA ALA A 46 19.97 -4.10 3.76
C ALA A 46 21.41 -4.21 4.28
N THR A 47 21.90 -3.16 4.94
CA THR A 47 23.21 -3.15 5.59
C THR A 47 23.16 -4.00 6.87
N SER A 48 22.00 -4.01 7.54
CA SER A 48 21.70 -4.78 8.74
C SER A 48 20.21 -5.09 8.77
N GLY A 49 19.80 -6.08 9.56
CA GLY A 49 18.40 -6.56 9.61
C GLY A 49 18.05 -7.47 8.44
N ASP A 50 16.85 -8.00 8.49
CA ASP A 50 16.35 -8.99 7.55
C ASP A 50 15.00 -8.58 6.96
N VAL A 51 14.73 -9.05 5.74
CA VAL A 51 13.38 -9.06 5.15
C VAL A 51 12.84 -10.47 5.34
N VAL A 52 11.70 -10.58 6.00
CA VAL A 52 11.04 -11.86 6.28
C VAL A 52 9.71 -11.91 5.55
N VAL A 53 9.46 -12.98 4.80
CA VAL A 53 8.16 -13.22 4.12
C VAL A 53 7.68 -14.60 4.52
N ASP A 54 6.45 -14.69 5.04
CA ASP A 54 5.85 -15.94 5.54
C ASP A 54 6.76 -16.70 6.53
N GLY A 55 7.43 -15.96 7.43
CA GLY A 55 8.36 -16.53 8.41
C GLY A 55 9.72 -16.95 7.86
N VAL A 56 9.99 -16.73 6.57
CA VAL A 56 11.26 -17.10 5.92
C VAL A 56 12.10 -15.85 5.61
N ALA A 57 13.28 -15.76 6.21
CA ALA A 57 14.20 -14.66 5.93
C ALA A 57 14.75 -14.74 4.50
N LEU A 58 14.83 -13.58 3.84
CA LEU A 58 15.37 -13.44 2.49
C LEU A 58 16.84 -13.86 2.44
N GLN A 59 17.12 -14.98 1.80
CA GLN A 59 18.46 -15.41 1.51
C GLN A 59 18.96 -14.75 0.23
N ARG A 60 20.16 -14.14 0.27
CA ARG A 60 20.76 -13.45 -0.89
C ARG A 60 21.51 -14.36 -1.84
N SER A 61 21.31 -15.67 -1.75
CA SER A 61 21.71 -16.61 -2.78
C SER A 61 20.82 -16.47 -4.03
N ARG A 62 21.31 -16.91 -5.19
CA ARG A 62 20.52 -16.89 -6.43
C ARG A 62 19.13 -17.54 -6.24
N ARG A 63 19.09 -18.74 -5.65
CA ARG A 63 17.83 -19.46 -5.39
C ARG A 63 16.93 -18.74 -4.37
N GLY A 64 17.52 -18.13 -3.35
CA GLY A 64 16.77 -17.35 -2.35
C GLY A 64 16.10 -16.14 -2.98
N LEU A 65 16.82 -15.39 -3.81
CA LEU A 65 16.27 -14.25 -4.55
C LEU A 65 15.23 -14.67 -5.60
N GLU A 66 15.42 -15.78 -6.30
CA GLU A 66 14.43 -16.32 -7.24
C GLU A 66 13.12 -16.66 -6.51
N ARG A 67 13.20 -17.37 -5.38
CA ARG A 67 12.03 -17.69 -4.54
C ARG A 67 11.34 -16.43 -4.01
N HIS A 68 12.10 -15.47 -3.52
CA HIS A 68 11.56 -14.21 -2.98
C HIS A 68 10.80 -13.42 -4.06
N ARG A 69 11.37 -13.31 -5.27
CA ARG A 69 10.74 -12.63 -6.42
C ARG A 69 9.45 -13.31 -6.91
N GLN A 70 9.23 -14.58 -6.61
CA GLN A 70 7.93 -15.23 -6.87
C GLN A 70 6.86 -14.77 -5.90
N LEU A 71 7.24 -14.41 -4.67
CA LEU A 71 6.31 -13.97 -3.62
C LEU A 71 6.11 -12.46 -3.62
N VAL A 72 7.16 -11.70 -3.89
CA VAL A 72 7.17 -10.23 -3.78
C VAL A 72 7.58 -9.63 -5.12
N GLN A 73 6.67 -8.90 -5.75
CA GLN A 73 6.92 -8.16 -6.99
C GLN A 73 6.91 -6.66 -6.73
N LEU A 74 7.77 -5.93 -7.43
CA LEU A 74 7.87 -4.48 -7.39
C LEU A 74 7.65 -3.89 -8.77
N VAL A 75 6.73 -2.95 -8.86
CA VAL A 75 6.51 -2.11 -10.05
C VAL A 75 7.09 -0.73 -9.76
N LEU A 76 7.96 -0.25 -10.62
CA LEU A 76 8.62 1.05 -10.49
C LEU A 76 7.72 2.19 -10.96
N GLN A 77 8.05 3.40 -10.55
CA GLN A 77 7.31 4.61 -10.89
C GLN A 77 7.24 4.86 -12.40
N ASP A 78 8.39 4.75 -13.09
CA ASP A 78 8.46 4.92 -14.55
C ASP A 78 8.38 3.54 -15.24
N PRO A 79 7.34 3.29 -16.04
CA PRO A 79 7.24 2.03 -16.77
C PRO A 79 8.37 1.82 -17.77
N ALA A 80 9.01 2.88 -18.28
CA ALA A 80 10.14 2.76 -19.18
C ALA A 80 11.37 2.07 -18.56
N ASP A 81 11.47 2.07 -17.23
CA ASP A 81 12.52 1.34 -16.51
C ASP A 81 12.28 -0.18 -16.45
N GLN A 82 11.08 -0.65 -16.83
CA GLN A 82 10.66 -2.04 -16.71
C GLN A 82 10.30 -2.70 -18.05
N LEU A 83 9.71 -1.94 -18.97
CA LEU A 83 9.24 -2.47 -20.25
C LEU A 83 10.37 -2.52 -21.27
N PHE A 84 10.62 -3.68 -21.88
CA PHE A 84 11.76 -3.88 -22.76
C PHE A 84 11.48 -4.78 -23.98
N SER A 85 10.30 -5.40 -24.04
CA SER A 85 9.94 -6.33 -25.12
C SER A 85 9.34 -5.60 -26.34
N ALA A 86 9.21 -6.30 -27.44
CA ALA A 86 8.67 -5.73 -28.68
C ALA A 86 7.18 -5.39 -28.56
N ASP A 87 6.40 -6.27 -27.93
CA ASP A 87 4.96 -6.15 -27.73
C ASP A 87 4.55 -6.50 -26.31
N VAL A 88 3.30 -6.22 -25.97
CA VAL A 88 2.74 -6.40 -24.61
C VAL A 88 2.74 -7.86 -24.21
N PHE A 89 2.33 -8.77 -25.09
CA PHE A 89 2.26 -10.18 -24.77
C PHE A 89 3.66 -10.74 -24.43
N ALA A 90 4.66 -10.40 -25.23
CA ALA A 90 6.05 -10.79 -24.98
C ALA A 90 6.58 -10.23 -23.68
N ASP A 91 6.26 -8.99 -23.33
CA ASP A 91 6.70 -8.35 -22.08
C ASP A 91 6.09 -9.03 -20.85
N VAL A 92 4.78 -9.22 -20.84
CA VAL A 92 4.06 -9.85 -19.72
C VAL A 92 4.42 -11.34 -19.57
N SER A 93 4.72 -12.03 -20.66
CA SER A 93 5.12 -13.45 -20.64
C SER A 93 6.56 -13.69 -20.12
N PHE A 94 7.39 -12.66 -20.05
CA PHE A 94 8.80 -12.79 -19.68
C PHE A 94 8.99 -13.43 -18.29
N GLY A 95 8.25 -12.94 -17.27
CA GLY A 95 8.33 -13.47 -15.92
C GLY A 95 7.94 -14.95 -15.84
N PRO A 96 6.72 -15.33 -16.26
CA PRO A 96 6.26 -16.72 -16.28
C PRO A 96 7.16 -17.67 -17.08
N THR A 97 7.71 -17.21 -18.22
CA THR A 97 8.66 -17.99 -19.02
C THR A 97 9.95 -18.25 -18.24
N ASN A 98 10.48 -17.26 -17.54
CA ASN A 98 11.69 -17.42 -16.71
C ASN A 98 11.48 -18.35 -15.50
N LEU A 99 10.23 -18.54 -15.06
CA LEU A 99 9.88 -19.56 -14.07
C LEU A 99 9.93 -20.98 -14.65
N GLY A 100 10.13 -21.13 -15.97
CA GLY A 100 10.13 -22.43 -16.65
C GLY A 100 8.75 -23.06 -16.79
N LEU A 101 7.69 -22.24 -16.79
CA LEU A 101 6.32 -22.73 -16.98
C LEU A 101 6.11 -23.24 -18.41
N PRO A 102 5.24 -24.25 -18.60
CA PRO A 102 4.84 -24.70 -19.93
C PRO A 102 4.22 -23.57 -20.76
N PRO A 103 4.43 -23.55 -22.10
CA PRO A 103 3.91 -22.46 -22.95
C PRO A 103 2.41 -22.19 -22.80
N ASP A 104 1.59 -23.23 -22.66
CA ASP A 104 0.14 -23.09 -22.49
C ASP A 104 -0.21 -22.41 -21.15
N GLU A 105 0.53 -22.71 -20.08
CA GLU A 105 0.37 -22.06 -18.78
C GLU A 105 0.83 -20.60 -18.82
N VAL A 106 1.93 -20.30 -19.53
CA VAL A 106 2.37 -18.92 -19.76
C VAL A 106 1.28 -18.13 -20.46
N ARG A 107 0.77 -18.64 -21.58
CA ARG A 107 -0.30 -18.02 -22.35
C ARG A 107 -1.52 -17.74 -21.48
N ARG A 108 -1.99 -18.75 -20.75
CA ARG A 108 -3.16 -18.63 -19.88
C ARG A 108 -2.97 -17.54 -18.80
N ARG A 109 -1.80 -17.48 -18.16
CA ARG A 109 -1.50 -16.46 -17.15
C ARG A 109 -1.47 -15.06 -17.74
N VAL A 110 -0.89 -14.90 -18.93
CA VAL A 110 -0.85 -13.61 -19.62
C VAL A 110 -2.26 -13.14 -19.96
N GLU A 111 -3.06 -13.99 -20.63
CA GLU A 111 -4.44 -13.67 -21.02
C GLU A 111 -5.31 -13.30 -19.80
N GLU A 112 -5.26 -14.12 -18.73
CA GLU A 112 -5.97 -13.82 -17.46
C GLU A 112 -5.53 -12.49 -16.84
N THR A 113 -4.24 -12.17 -16.91
CA THR A 113 -3.69 -10.95 -16.33
C THR A 113 -4.10 -9.72 -17.13
N LEU A 114 -4.02 -9.81 -18.45
CA LEU A 114 -4.45 -8.72 -19.34
C LEU A 114 -5.95 -8.41 -19.18
N ASP A 115 -6.77 -9.46 -19.01
CA ASP A 115 -8.21 -9.33 -18.77
C ASP A 115 -8.50 -8.60 -17.44
N VAL A 116 -7.87 -9.04 -16.34
CA VAL A 116 -8.01 -8.40 -15.01
C VAL A 116 -7.63 -6.92 -15.03
N LEU A 117 -6.62 -6.56 -15.81
CA LEU A 117 -6.13 -5.19 -15.92
C LEU A 117 -6.85 -4.38 -17.02
N GLY A 118 -7.82 -4.97 -17.72
CA GLY A 118 -8.60 -4.33 -18.77
C GLY A 118 -7.74 -3.83 -19.94
N ILE A 119 -6.74 -4.63 -20.36
CA ILE A 119 -5.81 -4.31 -21.44
C ILE A 119 -5.62 -5.46 -22.45
N SER A 120 -6.58 -6.38 -22.55
CA SER A 120 -6.52 -7.50 -23.48
C SER A 120 -6.43 -7.06 -24.95
N ASP A 121 -7.01 -5.92 -25.28
CA ASP A 121 -6.95 -5.29 -26.62
C ASP A 121 -5.56 -4.78 -26.99
N LEU A 122 -4.65 -4.72 -26.03
CA LEU A 122 -3.27 -4.25 -26.24
C LEU A 122 -2.27 -5.38 -26.43
N ALA A 123 -2.66 -6.66 -26.34
CA ALA A 123 -1.77 -7.80 -26.30
C ALA A 123 -0.71 -7.81 -27.43
N ASP A 124 -1.12 -7.54 -28.68
CA ASP A 124 -0.26 -7.54 -29.85
C ASP A 124 0.34 -6.16 -30.15
N ARG A 125 0.07 -5.13 -29.31
CA ARG A 125 0.58 -3.77 -29.57
C ARG A 125 2.06 -3.65 -29.19
N PRO A 126 2.85 -2.94 -30.01
CA PRO A 126 4.20 -2.57 -29.63
C PRO A 126 4.22 -1.69 -28.39
N VAL A 127 5.07 -2.04 -27.40
CA VAL A 127 5.14 -1.33 -26.11
C VAL A 127 5.41 0.18 -26.26
N HIS A 128 6.24 0.56 -27.23
CA HIS A 128 6.61 1.96 -27.49
C HIS A 128 5.47 2.82 -28.11
N GLN A 129 4.36 2.19 -28.54
CA GLN A 129 3.17 2.88 -29.09
C GLN A 129 2.08 3.09 -28.04
N LEU A 130 2.29 2.63 -26.81
CA LEU A 130 1.33 2.75 -25.73
C LEU A 130 1.39 4.16 -25.10
N SER A 131 0.23 4.65 -24.64
CA SER A 131 0.20 5.80 -23.75
C SER A 131 0.87 5.49 -22.43
N PHE A 132 1.29 6.51 -21.68
CA PHE A 132 1.94 6.33 -20.38
C PHE A 132 1.08 5.48 -19.41
N GLY A 133 -0.22 5.74 -19.34
CA GLY A 133 -1.15 4.96 -18.50
C GLY A 133 -1.30 3.49 -18.96
N GLN A 134 -1.27 3.24 -20.28
CA GLN A 134 -1.24 1.89 -20.82
C GLN A 134 0.07 1.18 -20.47
N GLN A 135 1.22 1.85 -20.63
CA GLN A 135 2.52 1.32 -20.23
C GLN A 135 2.57 0.96 -18.74
N LYS A 136 2.01 1.80 -17.86
CA LYS A 136 1.89 1.48 -16.42
C LYS A 136 1.10 0.21 -16.18
N ARG A 137 -0.05 0.05 -16.81
CA ARG A 137 -0.86 -1.18 -16.67
C ARG A 137 -0.13 -2.41 -17.21
N VAL A 138 0.64 -2.27 -18.28
CA VAL A 138 1.48 -3.37 -18.80
C VAL A 138 2.61 -3.72 -17.83
N ALA A 139 3.29 -2.73 -17.23
CA ALA A 139 4.31 -2.99 -16.22
C ALA A 139 3.73 -3.73 -14.99
N ILE A 140 2.52 -3.34 -14.55
CA ILE A 140 1.79 -4.05 -13.51
C ILE A 140 1.44 -5.47 -13.97
N ALA A 141 1.00 -5.65 -15.22
CA ALA A 141 0.69 -6.96 -15.78
C ALA A 141 1.89 -7.91 -15.73
N GLY A 142 3.08 -7.44 -16.08
CA GLY A 142 4.31 -8.24 -15.99
C GLY A 142 4.60 -8.75 -14.57
N ALA A 143 4.33 -7.94 -13.56
CA ALA A 143 4.46 -8.32 -12.15
C ALA A 143 3.35 -9.29 -11.72
N VAL A 144 2.10 -9.03 -12.10
CA VAL A 144 0.91 -9.83 -11.71
C VAL A 144 0.91 -11.21 -12.35
N ALA A 145 1.42 -11.36 -13.58
CA ALA A 145 1.54 -12.65 -14.26
C ALA A 145 2.42 -13.65 -13.50
N MET A 146 3.29 -13.15 -12.61
CA MET A 146 4.06 -13.97 -11.66
C MET A 146 3.20 -14.56 -10.54
N ARG A 147 1.97 -14.07 -10.34
CA ARG A 147 1.05 -14.41 -9.25
C ARG A 147 1.68 -14.18 -7.87
N PRO A 148 2.14 -12.96 -7.57
CA PRO A 148 2.79 -12.67 -6.30
C PRO A 148 1.78 -12.69 -5.14
N ALA A 149 2.27 -13.05 -3.94
CA ALA A 149 1.52 -12.84 -2.71
C ALA A 149 1.48 -11.36 -2.30
N TYR A 150 2.58 -10.62 -2.61
CA TYR A 150 2.73 -9.21 -2.29
C TYR A 150 3.13 -8.42 -3.54
N LEU A 151 2.34 -7.40 -3.86
CA LEU A 151 2.60 -6.47 -4.96
C LEU A 151 2.94 -5.10 -4.40
N LEU A 152 4.17 -4.66 -4.65
CA LEU A 152 4.68 -3.37 -4.26
C LEU A 152 4.61 -2.42 -5.46
N LEU A 153 4.05 -1.24 -5.29
CA LEU A 153 3.87 -0.26 -6.37
C LEU A 153 4.53 1.07 -5.95
N ASP A 154 5.47 1.56 -6.75
CA ASP A 154 6.10 2.85 -6.49
C ASP A 154 5.37 3.94 -7.28
N GLU A 155 4.67 4.86 -6.58
CA GLU A 155 3.91 5.98 -7.14
C GLU A 155 2.99 5.57 -8.32
N PRO A 156 2.09 4.58 -8.14
CA PRO A 156 1.35 4.00 -9.27
C PRO A 156 0.36 4.98 -9.93
N THR A 157 -0.13 5.98 -9.21
CA THR A 157 -1.08 6.98 -9.71
C THR A 157 -0.41 8.17 -10.39
N ALA A 158 0.92 8.35 -10.21
CA ALA A 158 1.64 9.48 -10.77
C ALA A 158 1.58 9.49 -12.30
N GLY A 159 1.22 10.64 -12.88
CA GLY A 159 1.13 10.83 -14.34
C GLY A 159 -0.11 10.22 -15.00
N LEU A 160 -1.06 9.67 -14.22
CA LEU A 160 -2.35 9.24 -14.73
C LEU A 160 -3.37 10.38 -14.67
N ASP A 161 -4.28 10.40 -15.62
CA ASP A 161 -5.50 11.19 -15.55
C ASP A 161 -6.52 10.55 -14.58
N PRO A 162 -7.58 11.23 -14.17
CA PRO A 162 -8.57 10.70 -13.24
C PRO A 162 -9.17 9.35 -13.67
N ALA A 163 -9.49 9.20 -14.97
CA ALA A 163 -10.02 7.94 -15.49
C ALA A 163 -8.99 6.80 -15.42
N GLY A 164 -7.71 7.10 -15.65
CA GLY A 164 -6.60 6.18 -15.49
C GLY A 164 -6.41 5.74 -14.04
N VAL A 165 -6.58 6.64 -13.07
CA VAL A 165 -6.54 6.33 -11.64
C VAL A 165 -7.69 5.40 -11.26
N GLU A 166 -8.92 5.70 -11.69
CA GLU A 166 -10.09 4.85 -11.43
C GLU A 166 -9.91 3.44 -12.01
N ALA A 167 -9.45 3.33 -13.27
CA ALA A 167 -9.17 2.04 -13.90
C ALA A 167 -8.08 1.25 -13.18
N LEU A 168 -7.03 1.93 -12.71
CA LEU A 168 -5.99 1.30 -11.90
C LEU A 168 -6.55 0.76 -10.58
N LEU A 169 -7.32 1.57 -9.85
CA LEU A 169 -7.91 1.17 -8.57
C LEU A 169 -8.85 -0.03 -8.72
N ALA A 170 -9.68 -0.06 -9.76
CA ALA A 170 -10.53 -1.20 -10.07
C ALA A 170 -9.70 -2.48 -10.29
N SER A 171 -8.57 -2.36 -11.02
CA SER A 171 -7.65 -3.47 -11.25
C SER A 171 -7.00 -3.95 -9.94
N LEU A 172 -6.55 -3.02 -9.08
CA LEU A 172 -5.96 -3.37 -7.78
C LEU A 172 -6.98 -4.09 -6.88
N THR A 173 -8.24 -3.62 -6.84
CA THR A 173 -9.32 -4.29 -6.10
C THR A 173 -9.52 -5.72 -6.60
N SER A 174 -9.55 -5.94 -7.93
CA SER A 174 -9.66 -7.30 -8.49
C SER A 174 -8.49 -8.21 -8.12
N LEU A 175 -7.28 -7.66 -7.95
CA LEU A 175 -6.12 -8.42 -7.49
C LEU A 175 -6.21 -8.78 -6.01
N GLU A 176 -6.70 -7.86 -5.17
CA GLU A 176 -6.94 -8.09 -3.74
C GLU A 176 -7.98 -9.20 -3.52
N GLU A 177 -9.07 -9.20 -4.30
CA GLU A 177 -10.08 -10.25 -4.27
C GLU A 177 -9.51 -11.64 -4.63
N ARG A 178 -8.43 -11.68 -5.39
CA ARG A 178 -7.68 -12.91 -5.73
C ARG A 178 -6.59 -13.27 -4.71
N GLY A 179 -6.49 -12.49 -3.62
CA GLY A 179 -5.58 -12.76 -2.49
C GLY A 179 -4.21 -12.10 -2.59
N THR A 180 -3.97 -11.19 -3.55
CA THR A 180 -2.73 -10.42 -3.60
C THR A 180 -2.79 -9.27 -2.58
N THR A 181 -1.79 -9.18 -1.73
CA THR A 181 -1.62 -8.05 -0.79
C THR A 181 -0.92 -6.90 -1.50
N ILE A 182 -1.47 -5.69 -1.39
CA ILE A 182 -0.94 -4.51 -2.09
C ILE A 182 -0.35 -3.52 -1.10
N ALA A 183 0.87 -3.09 -1.38
CA ALA A 183 1.52 -1.98 -0.71
C ALA A 183 2.02 -0.97 -1.74
N LEU A 184 1.75 0.32 -1.56
CA LEU A 184 2.16 1.33 -2.54
C LEU A 184 2.79 2.56 -1.88
N SER A 185 3.68 3.22 -2.60
CA SER A 185 4.14 4.56 -2.24
C SER A 185 3.25 5.61 -2.89
N THR A 186 3.02 6.72 -2.19
CA THR A 186 2.38 7.89 -2.75
C THR A 186 2.79 9.17 -2.03
N HIS A 187 2.73 10.29 -2.73
CA HIS A 187 2.84 11.63 -2.14
C HIS A 187 1.47 12.30 -2.00
N ASP A 188 0.40 11.69 -2.53
CA ASP A 188 -0.97 12.16 -2.39
C ASP A 188 -1.60 11.60 -1.11
N LEU A 189 -1.66 12.45 -0.07
CA LEU A 189 -2.20 12.07 1.23
C LEU A 189 -3.74 11.98 1.22
N ALA A 190 -4.43 12.66 0.30
CA ALA A 190 -5.86 12.53 0.15
C ALA A 190 -6.21 11.15 -0.43
N PHE A 191 -5.46 10.72 -1.44
CA PHE A 191 -5.55 9.37 -1.96
C PHE A 191 -5.21 8.31 -0.89
N ALA A 192 -4.12 8.51 -0.12
CA ALA A 192 -3.74 7.58 0.94
C ALA A 192 -4.83 7.47 2.03
N TRP A 193 -5.52 8.56 2.36
CA TRP A 193 -6.64 8.59 3.30
C TRP A 193 -7.80 7.68 2.84
N GLU A 194 -8.13 7.72 1.56
CA GLU A 194 -9.27 6.98 0.99
C GLU A 194 -8.94 5.50 0.74
N TRP A 195 -7.69 5.24 0.36
CA TRP A 195 -7.30 3.91 -0.10
C TRP A 195 -6.70 3.02 1.00
N ALA A 196 -5.87 3.56 1.90
CA ALA A 196 -5.04 2.76 2.79
C ALA A 196 -5.75 2.34 4.08
N ASP A 197 -5.55 1.10 4.52
CA ASP A 197 -5.89 0.64 5.87
C ASP A 197 -4.82 1.09 6.87
N ASP A 198 -3.54 0.89 6.50
CA ASP A 198 -2.37 1.24 7.30
C ASP A 198 -1.46 2.19 6.52
N LEU A 199 -0.70 2.99 7.24
CA LEU A 199 0.21 3.95 6.65
C LEU A 199 1.58 3.92 7.33
N ALA A 200 2.61 3.89 6.51
CA ALA A 200 4.02 3.99 6.90
C ALA A 200 4.56 5.36 6.51
N LEU A 201 4.75 6.24 7.50
CA LEU A 201 5.34 7.57 7.33
C LEU A 201 6.86 7.47 7.43
N LEU A 202 7.55 7.85 6.35
CA LEU A 202 9.01 7.93 6.31
C LEU A 202 9.47 9.37 6.49
N HIS A 203 10.32 9.59 7.49
CA HIS A 203 10.92 10.88 7.77
C HIS A 203 12.32 10.69 8.39
N ASP A 204 13.31 11.41 7.89
CA ASP A 204 14.71 11.40 8.38
C ASP A 204 15.29 9.99 8.61
N GLY A 205 15.00 9.07 7.68
CA GLY A 205 15.50 7.70 7.74
C GLY A 205 14.73 6.77 8.67
N HIS A 206 13.75 7.28 9.41
CA HIS A 206 12.90 6.50 10.32
C HIS A 206 11.53 6.23 9.71
N LEU A 207 10.87 5.18 10.18
CA LEU A 207 9.53 4.80 9.77
C LEU A 207 8.60 4.73 10.99
N ARG A 208 7.43 5.35 10.86
CA ARG A 208 6.33 5.17 11.79
C ARG A 208 5.16 4.55 11.06
N GLN A 209 4.69 3.40 11.52
CA GLN A 209 3.53 2.70 10.96
C GLN A 209 2.38 2.66 11.96
N ASP A 210 1.18 2.99 11.50
CA ASP A 210 -0.08 2.87 12.27
C ASP A 210 -1.25 2.87 11.26
N ALA A 211 -2.49 2.73 11.76
CA ALA A 211 -3.69 2.90 10.95
C ALA A 211 -3.67 4.25 10.21
N ALA A 212 -4.04 4.25 8.94
CA ALA A 212 -3.87 5.39 8.04
C ALA A 212 -4.50 6.68 8.60
N HIS A 213 -5.74 6.60 9.12
CA HIS A 213 -6.43 7.75 9.70
C HIS A 213 -5.71 8.35 10.92
N ARG A 214 -4.98 7.55 11.72
CA ARG A 214 -4.22 8.04 12.87
C ARG A 214 -3.00 8.82 12.45
N VAL A 215 -2.23 8.26 11.50
CA VAL A 215 -1.03 8.94 11.00
C VAL A 215 -1.39 10.22 10.26
N LEU A 216 -2.43 10.19 9.42
CA LEU A 216 -2.86 11.32 8.61
C LEU A 216 -3.57 12.43 9.40
N SER A 217 -4.01 12.15 10.64
CA SER A 217 -4.56 13.16 11.57
C SER A 217 -3.51 13.74 12.51
N ASP A 218 -2.28 13.22 12.50
CA ASP A 218 -1.16 13.73 13.33
C ASP A 218 -0.45 14.87 12.61
N GLU A 219 -1.05 16.09 12.64
CA GLU A 219 -0.49 17.27 11.98
C GLU A 219 0.96 17.58 12.39
N PRO A 220 1.35 17.49 13.68
CA PRO A 220 2.75 17.69 14.07
C PRO A 220 3.72 16.70 13.39
N ALA A 221 3.38 15.42 13.32
CA ALA A 221 4.22 14.42 12.69
C ALA A 221 4.31 14.63 11.16
N LEU A 222 3.20 14.96 10.51
CA LEU A 222 3.18 15.29 9.08
C LEU A 222 4.00 16.54 8.77
N HIS A 223 3.86 17.59 9.59
CA HIS A 223 4.62 18.82 9.42
C HIS A 223 6.13 18.59 9.58
N ALA A 224 6.55 17.79 10.56
CA ALA A 224 7.94 17.38 10.73
C ALA A 224 8.47 16.68 9.48
N ALA A 225 7.65 15.83 8.84
CA ALA A 225 7.96 15.15 7.60
C ALA A 225 7.82 16.03 6.33
N ALA A 226 7.65 17.35 6.48
CA ALA A 226 7.39 18.31 5.40
C ALA A 226 6.14 17.99 4.57
N LEU A 227 5.14 17.36 5.18
CA LEU A 227 3.85 17.02 4.58
C LEU A 227 2.74 17.87 5.20
N ARG A 228 1.61 17.99 4.48
CA ARG A 228 0.41 18.66 4.97
C ARG A 228 -0.69 17.63 5.15
N ALA A 229 -1.43 17.73 6.27
CA ALA A 229 -2.58 16.88 6.51
C ALA A 229 -3.57 16.95 5.31
N PRO A 230 -4.16 15.83 4.89
CA PRO A 230 -5.14 15.83 3.82
C PRO A 230 -6.39 16.62 4.24
N TRP A 231 -7.14 17.12 3.26
CA TRP A 231 -8.30 17.98 3.51
C TRP A 231 -9.36 17.29 4.40
N GLN A 232 -9.50 15.97 4.26
CA GLN A 232 -10.42 15.15 5.07
C GLN A 232 -10.06 15.26 6.57
N ALA A 233 -8.79 15.06 6.93
CA ALA A 233 -8.31 15.20 8.31
C ALA A 233 -8.51 16.63 8.84
N GLN A 234 -8.21 17.65 8.01
CA GLN A 234 -8.41 19.05 8.39
C GLN A 234 -9.89 19.38 8.64
N MET A 235 -10.81 18.83 7.84
CA MET A 235 -12.26 19.01 8.06
C MET A 235 -12.72 18.36 9.36
N LEU A 236 -12.29 17.13 9.65
CA LEU A 236 -12.61 16.46 10.92
C LEU A 236 -12.11 17.24 12.12
N ALA A 237 -10.87 17.74 12.05
CA ALA A 237 -10.29 18.57 13.12
C ALA A 237 -11.10 19.85 13.35
N ARG A 238 -11.55 20.55 12.29
CA ARG A 238 -12.40 21.74 12.38
C ARG A 238 -13.80 21.43 12.92
N ALA A 239 -14.35 20.26 12.61
CA ALA A 239 -15.63 19.81 13.15
C ALA A 239 -15.53 19.33 14.61
N GLY A 240 -14.34 19.32 15.22
CA GLY A 240 -14.13 18.82 16.58
C GLY A 240 -14.23 17.30 16.71
N VAL A 241 -14.26 16.58 15.59
CA VAL A 241 -14.28 15.12 15.55
C VAL A 241 -12.84 14.61 15.70
N ARG A 242 -12.56 13.94 16.83
CA ARG A 242 -11.27 13.25 17.03
C ARG A 242 -11.42 11.82 16.51
N CYS A 243 -10.58 11.43 15.56
CA CYS A 243 -10.44 10.01 15.21
C CYS A 243 -10.04 9.25 16.48
N ALA A 244 -10.88 8.30 16.92
CA ALA A 244 -10.65 7.53 18.13
C ALA A 244 -9.28 6.82 18.03
N GLY A 245 -8.32 7.24 18.85
CA GLY A 245 -6.98 6.64 18.91
C GLY A 245 -5.79 7.57 19.05
N ALA A 246 -5.96 8.91 19.03
CA ALA A 246 -4.87 9.81 19.34
C ALA A 246 -4.69 9.94 20.87
N GLN A 247 -4.30 8.86 21.55
CA GLN A 247 -3.70 8.95 22.88
C GLN A 247 -2.20 9.04 22.70
N THR A 248 -1.67 10.24 22.88
CA THR A 248 -0.24 10.45 23.10
C THR A 248 0.16 9.69 24.36
N SER A 249 0.92 8.61 24.21
CA SER A 249 1.61 7.98 25.34
C SER A 249 2.71 8.93 25.82
N ARG A 250 2.33 9.89 26.69
CA ARG A 250 3.23 10.50 27.67
C ARG A 250 2.91 9.78 28.97
N ASP A 251 3.68 8.76 29.27
CA ASP A 251 4.22 8.50 30.61
C ASP A 251 5.08 7.24 30.54
N GLY A 252 6.37 7.44 30.84
CA GLY A 252 7.28 6.37 31.16
C GLY A 252 6.86 5.77 32.51
N GLY A 253 6.32 4.57 32.46
CA GLY A 253 6.00 3.78 33.65
C GLY A 253 6.41 2.35 33.41
N VAL A 254 7.57 1.97 33.98
CA VAL A 254 7.98 0.58 34.14
C VAL A 254 6.91 -0.12 34.97
N ASN A 255 6.28 -1.16 34.43
CA ASN A 255 5.46 -2.05 35.25
C ASN A 255 6.01 -3.48 35.19
N GLU A 256 6.36 -3.90 36.38
CA GLU A 256 6.80 -5.21 36.80
C GLU A 256 5.83 -6.33 36.40
N VAL A 257 6.43 -7.42 35.94
CA VAL A 257 5.77 -8.70 35.71
C VAL A 257 5.47 -9.35 37.11
N VAL A 258 4.18 -9.54 37.39
CA VAL A 258 3.76 -10.49 38.44
C VAL A 258 3.09 -11.65 37.75
N GLY A 259 3.70 -12.84 37.93
CA GLY A 259 3.18 -14.12 37.52
C GLY A 259 1.97 -14.55 38.34
N GLY A 260 1.07 -15.31 37.73
CA GLY A 260 -0.07 -15.94 38.34
C GLY A 260 -0.51 -17.15 37.51
N ASP A 261 -0.25 -18.30 38.12
CA ASP A 261 -0.49 -19.68 37.72
C ASP A 261 -1.99 -20.01 37.62
N ALA A 262 -2.32 -20.94 36.74
CA ALA A 262 -3.27 -22.04 36.94
C ALA A 262 -4.15 -22.40 35.73
N GLY A 263 -3.86 -23.56 35.14
CA GLY A 263 -4.74 -24.72 35.05
C GLY A 263 -5.72 -24.84 33.86
N PRO A 264 -5.89 -26.04 33.33
CA PRO A 264 -6.47 -26.28 32.02
C PRO A 264 -7.96 -26.65 32.03
N GLY A 265 -8.66 -26.37 30.94
CA GLY A 265 -10.07 -26.74 30.71
C GLY A 265 -10.47 -26.67 29.26
N ASP A 266 -10.39 -27.76 28.64
CA ASP A 266 -11.26 -28.56 27.75
C ASP A 266 -12.21 -27.89 26.74
N ALA A 267 -12.12 -28.48 25.52
CA ALA A 267 -13.13 -28.83 24.50
C ALA A 267 -13.81 -27.77 23.63
N GLY A 268 -13.51 -27.89 22.33
CA GLY A 268 -14.50 -28.12 21.28
C GLY A 268 -15.21 -26.91 20.67
N GLY A 269 -15.06 -26.75 19.38
CA GLY A 269 -15.95 -25.91 18.60
C GLY A 269 -15.38 -25.46 17.26
N GLU A 270 -15.51 -26.29 16.24
CA GLU A 270 -15.35 -25.91 14.83
C GLU A 270 -16.27 -24.75 14.47
N GLY A 271 -15.75 -23.77 13.74
CA GLY A 271 -16.52 -22.65 13.23
C GLY A 271 -15.77 -21.92 12.12
N ASN A 272 -15.73 -22.57 10.96
CA ASN A 272 -15.28 -21.99 9.70
C ASN A 272 -16.23 -20.86 9.30
N GLY A 273 -15.85 -19.62 9.43
CA GLY A 273 -16.63 -18.43 9.06
C GLY A 273 -15.77 -17.43 8.31
N ALA A 274 -15.47 -17.72 7.03
CA ALA A 274 -14.96 -16.73 6.11
C ALA A 274 -16.03 -15.64 5.93
N GLY A 275 -15.88 -14.52 6.64
CA GLY A 275 -16.71 -13.34 6.50
C GLY A 275 -16.50 -12.70 5.13
N ARG A 276 -17.44 -12.96 4.21
CA ARG A 276 -17.55 -12.24 2.94
C ARG A 276 -17.78 -10.75 3.26
N ARG A 277 -16.84 -9.89 2.84
CA ARG A 277 -17.07 -8.44 2.76
C ARG A 277 -18.15 -8.17 1.70
N PRO A 278 -19.08 -7.22 1.91
CA PRO A 278 -20.04 -6.86 0.89
C PRO A 278 -19.32 -6.18 -0.29
N VAL A 279 -19.51 -6.74 -1.47
CA VAL A 279 -19.15 -6.14 -2.75
C VAL A 279 -20.15 -5.02 -3.01
N GLY A 280 -19.75 -3.80 -2.76
CA GLY A 280 -20.49 -2.60 -3.10
C GLY A 280 -19.54 -1.44 -2.95
N GLY A 281 -19.30 -0.68 -4.03
CA GLY A 281 -18.52 0.56 -4.03
C GLY A 281 -19.16 1.60 -3.09
N GLY A 282 -19.07 1.36 -1.80
CA GLY A 282 -19.46 2.26 -0.72
C GLY A 282 -18.29 3.16 -0.39
N ILE A 283 -18.59 4.43 -0.32
CA ILE A 283 -17.77 5.47 0.28
C ILE A 283 -17.11 4.91 1.55
N PRO A 284 -15.78 5.05 1.75
CA PRO A 284 -15.12 4.57 2.95
C PRO A 284 -15.82 5.09 4.21
N ARG A 285 -15.95 4.27 5.26
CA ARG A 285 -16.62 4.63 6.53
C ARG A 285 -16.20 6.00 7.09
N ALA A 286 -14.99 6.44 6.82
CA ALA A 286 -14.49 7.74 7.22
C ALA A 286 -15.22 8.91 6.53
N VAL A 287 -15.74 8.73 5.31
CA VAL A 287 -16.51 9.78 4.61
C VAL A 287 -17.93 9.82 5.14
N ASP A 288 -18.54 8.67 5.49
CA ASP A 288 -19.84 8.63 6.15
C ASP A 288 -19.76 9.30 7.53
N GLU A 289 -18.69 9.10 8.31
CA GLU A 289 -18.44 9.81 9.58
C GLU A 289 -18.29 11.32 9.39
N VAL A 290 -17.65 11.78 8.33
CA VAL A 290 -17.55 13.22 7.99
C VAL A 290 -18.90 13.77 7.58
N TYR A 291 -19.65 13.04 6.76
CA TYR A 291 -20.96 13.47 6.30
C TYR A 291 -21.94 13.58 7.47
N ASP A 292 -21.99 12.58 8.34
CA ASP A 292 -22.83 12.59 9.54
C ASP A 292 -22.44 13.68 10.54
N ALA A 293 -21.12 13.96 10.72
CA ALA A 293 -20.64 15.02 11.59
C ALA A 293 -21.00 16.42 11.06
N VAL A 294 -20.95 16.64 9.75
CA VAL A 294 -21.28 17.91 9.10
C VAL A 294 -22.81 18.15 9.16
N ILE A 295 -23.63 17.12 8.94
CA ILE A 295 -25.09 17.25 8.97
C ILE A 295 -25.61 17.37 10.40
N SER A 296 -25.05 16.65 11.37
CA SER A 296 -25.46 16.70 12.78
C SER A 296 -25.04 18.00 13.47
N GLY A 297 -23.95 18.66 13.03
CA GLY A 297 -23.46 19.96 13.55
C GLY A 297 -24.26 21.17 13.09
N GLY A 298 -25.11 21.02 12.08
CA GLY A 298 -25.87 22.13 11.46
C GLY A 298 -27.11 22.63 12.22
N SER A 299 -27.44 22.09 13.40
CA SER A 299 -28.70 22.38 14.12
C SER A 299 -28.56 23.37 15.29
N GLN A 300 -27.53 24.18 15.33
CA GLN A 300 -27.50 25.34 16.24
C GLN A 300 -27.76 26.65 15.49
N SER A 301 -29.02 27.07 15.48
CA SER A 301 -29.43 28.39 15.01
C SER A 301 -28.69 29.48 15.81
N PRO A 302 -28.16 30.53 15.19
CA PRO A 302 -27.55 31.64 15.91
C PRO A 302 -28.63 32.40 16.69
N LYS A 303 -28.46 32.52 18.02
CA LYS A 303 -29.28 33.40 18.87
C LYS A 303 -29.13 34.86 18.39
N ARG A 304 -30.26 35.47 18.00
CA ARG A 304 -30.34 36.90 17.65
C ARG A 304 -29.85 37.75 18.85
N PRO A 305 -29.06 38.79 18.60
CA PRO A 305 -28.74 39.73 19.65
C PRO A 305 -29.99 40.55 20.03
N THR A 306 -30.29 40.61 21.32
CA THR A 306 -31.36 41.45 21.91
C THR A 306 -30.96 42.91 21.73
N ARG A 307 -31.83 43.71 21.12
CA ARG A 307 -31.74 45.17 21.12
C ARG A 307 -31.91 45.66 22.57
N MET A 308 -30.96 46.41 23.06
CA MET A 308 -31.15 47.31 24.19
C MET A 308 -31.69 48.64 23.65
N GLU A 309 -32.81 49.08 24.20
CA GLU A 309 -33.27 50.47 24.13
C GLU A 309 -32.38 51.39 24.96
#